data_4c110e75668e9c29f30e7f2cb4d249b0
#
_entry.id   4c110e75668e9c29f30e7f2cb4d249b0
#
_cell.length_a   1.000
_cell.length_b   1.000
_cell.length_c   1.000
_cell.angle_alpha   90.00
_cell.angle_beta   90.00
_cell.angle_gamma   90.00
#
_symmetry.space_group_name_H-M   'P 1'
#
loop_
_entity.id
_entity.type
_entity.pdbx_description
1 polymer ?
#
loop_
_entity_poly.entity_id
_entity_poly.type
_entity_poly.pdbx_seq_one_letter_code
_entity_poly.pdbx_strand_id
1 'polypeptide(L)'
;IKFGEYIAYSVLTSVLLNNAVKDIFKMKRPIGEEGIRTLREKTATGYSFPSGHTQSSASFYGAMAIYLKKKAMYIIATIMIISIGFSRLYLGVHYPKDVIVGGILGVLTSLICYKLYNRFENKMLLYVITFIVFIPALTFAHSADFIKGMGTYLGFVIGMYIEKKYVNFSIEGSTTVKVIRVLLGISILLVLQVGLKAIFPSETIFSFI
;
A
#
# COMPACT_ATOMS: atom_id res chain seq x y z
N ILE A 1 -9.01 12.13 11.63
CA ILE A 1 -9.49 11.35 10.49
C ILE A 1 -8.72 11.74 9.23
N LYS A 2 -8.74 13.01 8.78
CA LYS A 2 -8.10 13.46 7.51
C LYS A 2 -6.66 12.99 7.29
N PHE A 3 -5.85 12.91 8.35
CA PHE A 3 -4.46 12.44 8.27
C PHE A 3 -4.36 10.96 7.85
N GLY A 4 -5.08 10.08 8.56
CA GLY A 4 -5.10 8.65 8.25
C GLY A 4 -5.74 8.35 6.89
N GLU A 5 -6.81 9.06 6.56
CA GLU A 5 -7.50 8.96 5.28
C GLU A 5 -6.56 9.29 4.10
N TYR A 6 -5.80 10.38 4.21
CA TYR A 6 -4.82 10.75 3.19
C TYR A 6 -3.67 9.72 3.07
N ILE A 7 -3.16 9.21 4.20
CA ILE A 7 -2.10 8.19 4.17
C ILE A 7 -2.61 6.91 3.51
N ALA A 8 -3.80 6.43 3.90
CA ALA A 8 -4.40 5.23 3.31
C ALA A 8 -4.60 5.41 1.79
N TYR A 9 -5.17 6.53 1.37
CA TYR A 9 -5.32 6.87 -0.04
C TYR A 9 -3.98 6.84 -0.79
N SER A 10 -2.93 7.46 -0.23
CA SER A 10 -1.61 7.52 -0.84
C SER A 10 -0.97 6.13 -0.98
N VAL A 11 -1.00 5.33 0.09
CA VAL A 11 -0.40 3.99 0.11
C VAL A 11 -1.13 3.04 -0.82
N LEU A 12 -2.47 3.03 -0.79
CA LEU A 12 -3.27 2.17 -1.67
C LEU A 12 -3.08 2.51 -3.15
N THR A 13 -3.05 3.81 -3.48
CA THR A 13 -2.72 4.27 -4.85
C THR A 13 -1.32 3.82 -5.26
N SER A 14 -0.35 3.92 -4.34
CA SER A 14 1.04 3.49 -4.59
C SER A 14 1.15 1.98 -4.81
N VAL A 15 0.39 1.17 -4.08
CA VAL A 15 0.33 -0.29 -4.25
C VAL A 15 -0.24 -0.66 -5.62
N LEU A 16 -1.33 -0.01 -6.04
CA LEU A 16 -1.90 -0.21 -7.37
C LEU A 16 -0.89 0.12 -8.48
N LEU A 17 -0.25 1.28 -8.36
CA LEU A 17 0.78 1.71 -9.32
C LEU A 17 1.95 0.72 -9.36
N ASN A 18 2.44 0.27 -8.19
CA ASN A 18 3.52 -0.71 -8.12
C ASN A 18 3.19 -1.99 -8.86
N ASN A 19 2.01 -2.56 -8.59
CA ASN A 19 1.59 -3.82 -9.19
C ASN A 19 1.34 -3.69 -10.69
N ALA A 20 0.74 -2.59 -11.15
CA ALA A 20 0.59 -2.31 -12.57
C ALA A 20 1.95 -2.22 -13.30
N VAL A 21 2.92 -1.49 -12.71
CA VAL A 21 4.27 -1.38 -13.26
C VAL A 21 4.99 -2.73 -13.26
N LYS A 22 4.83 -3.55 -12.22
CA LYS A 22 5.37 -4.93 -12.18
C LYS A 22 4.87 -5.77 -13.35
N ASP A 23 3.59 -5.70 -13.64
CA ASP A 23 2.97 -6.48 -14.71
C ASP A 23 3.34 -5.98 -16.12
N ILE A 24 3.76 -4.71 -16.26
CA ILE A 24 4.33 -4.18 -17.50
C ILE A 24 5.75 -4.72 -17.73
N PHE A 25 6.62 -4.57 -16.72
CA PHE A 25 8.05 -4.86 -16.90
C PHE A 25 8.41 -6.34 -16.72
N LYS A 26 7.66 -7.08 -15.91
CA LYS A 26 7.80 -8.54 -15.66
C LYS A 26 9.23 -8.99 -15.35
N MET A 27 10.01 -8.16 -14.68
CA MET A 27 11.42 -8.43 -14.37
C MET A 27 11.57 -9.53 -13.32
N LYS A 28 12.46 -10.49 -13.58
CA LYS A 28 12.82 -11.54 -12.62
C LYS A 28 13.61 -10.96 -11.44
N ARG A 29 13.52 -11.64 -10.31
CA ARG A 29 14.31 -11.31 -9.12
C ARG A 29 15.72 -11.89 -9.24
N PRO A 30 16.70 -11.37 -8.45
CA PRO A 30 18.06 -11.90 -8.44
C PRO A 30 18.21 -13.26 -7.73
N ILE A 31 17.10 -13.97 -7.53
CA ILE A 31 17.06 -15.25 -6.82
C ILE A 31 17.69 -16.32 -7.68
N GLY A 32 18.72 -17.01 -7.16
CA GLY A 32 19.43 -18.06 -7.89
C GLY A 32 20.53 -17.55 -8.83
N GLU A 33 20.80 -16.24 -8.89
CA GLU A 33 21.93 -15.71 -9.65
C GLU A 33 23.26 -15.97 -8.92
N GLU A 34 24.29 -16.26 -9.71
CA GLU A 34 25.65 -16.51 -9.20
C GLU A 34 26.16 -15.29 -8.41
N GLY A 35 26.72 -15.56 -7.24
CA GLY A 35 27.21 -14.51 -6.33
C GLY A 35 26.14 -13.81 -5.46
N ILE A 36 24.86 -14.12 -5.65
CA ILE A 36 23.78 -13.54 -4.83
C ILE A 36 23.23 -14.55 -3.83
N ARG A 37 23.46 -14.31 -2.55
CA ARG A 37 22.87 -15.10 -1.47
C ARG A 37 21.47 -14.57 -1.14
N THR A 38 20.43 -15.35 -1.46
CA THR A 38 19.04 -15.02 -1.10
C THR A 38 18.69 -15.58 0.27
N LEU A 39 18.28 -14.69 1.22
CA LEU A 39 17.95 -15.06 2.59
C LEU A 39 16.44 -15.29 2.81
N ARG A 40 15.56 -14.77 1.95
CA ARG A 40 14.11 -14.79 2.11
C ARG A 40 13.38 -15.12 0.81
N GLU A 41 13.76 -16.21 0.15
CA GLU A 41 13.19 -16.64 -1.14
C GLU A 41 11.68 -16.89 -1.05
N LYS A 42 11.23 -17.68 -0.07
CA LYS A 42 9.81 -18.11 0.08
C LYS A 42 8.81 -16.94 0.20
N THR A 43 9.25 -15.77 0.64
CA THR A 43 8.39 -14.60 0.80
C THR A 43 8.54 -13.58 -0.33
N ALA A 44 9.43 -13.85 -1.30
CA ALA A 44 9.72 -12.98 -2.42
C ALA A 44 8.93 -13.41 -3.66
N THR A 45 7.61 -13.28 -3.61
CA THR A 45 6.70 -13.63 -4.71
C THR A 45 6.63 -12.54 -5.78
N GLY A 46 6.18 -12.92 -6.98
CA GLY A 46 5.94 -12.01 -8.11
C GLY A 46 7.21 -11.33 -8.66
N TYR A 47 7.02 -10.33 -9.52
CA TYR A 47 8.09 -9.64 -10.22
C TYR A 47 8.94 -8.74 -9.32
N SER A 48 10.21 -8.52 -9.74
CA SER A 48 11.18 -7.75 -8.97
C SER A 48 10.95 -6.25 -9.03
N PHE A 49 10.77 -5.70 -10.23
CA PHE A 49 10.77 -4.27 -10.50
C PHE A 49 9.36 -3.68 -10.60
N PRO A 50 9.11 -2.56 -9.91
CA PRO A 50 9.89 -1.94 -8.86
C PRO A 50 9.69 -2.63 -7.49
N SER A 51 10.55 -2.32 -6.49
CA SER A 51 10.44 -2.89 -5.14
C SER A 51 9.18 -2.41 -4.43
N GLY A 52 8.25 -3.33 -4.17
CA GLY A 52 6.98 -3.02 -3.49
C GLY A 52 7.16 -2.54 -2.05
N HIS A 53 8.05 -3.17 -1.27
CA HIS A 53 8.34 -2.76 0.10
C HIS A 53 8.93 -1.34 0.15
N THR A 54 9.87 -1.04 -0.75
CA THR A 54 10.47 0.30 -0.81
C THR A 54 9.44 1.34 -1.25
N GLN A 55 8.64 1.04 -2.26
CA GLN A 55 7.63 1.98 -2.78
C GLN A 55 6.53 2.24 -1.74
N SER A 56 6.02 1.20 -1.08
CA SER A 56 4.99 1.36 -0.05
C SER A 56 5.53 2.12 1.17
N SER A 57 6.76 1.83 1.61
CA SER A 57 7.38 2.59 2.71
C SER A 57 7.63 4.04 2.33
N ALA A 58 8.10 4.30 1.10
CA ALA A 58 8.32 5.65 0.61
C ALA A 58 7.00 6.44 0.50
N SER A 59 5.92 5.79 0.06
CA SER A 59 4.60 6.41 0.04
C SER A 59 4.07 6.68 1.45
N PHE A 60 4.20 5.74 2.38
CA PHE A 60 3.73 5.89 3.75
C PHE A 60 4.49 7.00 4.52
N TYR A 61 5.80 6.85 4.62
CA TYR A 61 6.63 7.82 5.36
C TYR A 61 6.69 9.17 4.65
N GLY A 62 6.70 9.17 3.32
CA GLY A 62 6.61 10.37 2.50
C GLY A 62 5.31 11.12 2.75
N ALA A 63 4.17 10.42 2.73
CA ALA A 63 2.87 11.02 3.03
C ALA A 63 2.82 11.62 4.45
N MET A 64 3.37 10.92 5.45
CA MET A 64 3.47 11.44 6.81
C MET A 64 4.27 12.75 6.86
N ALA A 65 5.46 12.76 6.25
CA ALA A 65 6.34 13.92 6.24
C ALA A 65 5.71 15.13 5.52
N ILE A 66 5.09 14.88 4.36
CA ILE A 66 4.41 15.91 3.55
C ILE A 66 3.22 16.52 4.30
N TYR A 67 2.44 15.70 5.00
CA TYR A 67 1.27 16.16 5.74
C TYR A 67 1.67 16.95 7.00
N LEU A 68 2.60 16.41 7.78
CA LEU A 68 3.01 16.99 9.06
C LEU A 68 3.95 18.20 8.92
N LYS A 69 4.67 18.30 7.79
CA LYS A 69 5.59 19.41 7.46
C LYS A 69 6.64 19.73 8.52
N LYS A 70 7.02 18.73 9.34
CA LYS A 70 8.03 18.87 10.39
C LYS A 70 9.37 18.33 9.91
N LYS A 71 10.48 19.09 10.11
CA LYS A 71 11.84 18.68 9.73
C LYS A 71 12.20 17.29 10.24
N ALA A 72 11.86 16.98 11.49
CA ALA A 72 12.08 15.66 12.08
C ALA A 72 11.38 14.54 11.29
N MET A 73 10.18 14.79 10.77
CA MET A 73 9.45 13.79 9.98
C MET A 73 10.10 13.52 8.63
N TYR A 74 10.67 14.53 7.98
CA TYR A 74 11.45 14.32 6.75
C TYR A 74 12.71 13.49 7.01
N ILE A 75 13.41 13.75 8.13
CA ILE A 75 14.58 12.96 8.54
C ILE A 75 14.17 11.50 8.81
N ILE A 76 13.14 11.29 9.62
CA ILE A 76 12.63 9.94 9.92
C ILE A 76 12.20 9.22 8.63
N ALA A 77 11.44 9.88 7.76
CA ALA A 77 11.02 9.31 6.50
C ALA A 77 12.21 8.86 5.64
N THR A 78 13.23 9.71 5.51
CA THR A 78 14.45 9.40 4.75
C THR A 78 15.16 8.19 5.32
N ILE A 79 15.38 8.15 6.64
CA ILE A 79 16.04 7.02 7.32
C ILE A 79 15.24 5.73 7.08
N MET A 80 13.94 5.75 7.28
CA MET A 80 13.08 4.57 7.13
C MET A 80 13.05 4.05 5.69
N ILE A 81 12.94 4.93 4.70
CA ILE A 81 12.93 4.56 3.29
C ILE A 81 14.27 3.91 2.89
N ILE A 82 15.39 4.53 3.29
CA ILE A 82 16.73 4.00 3.00
C ILE A 82 16.92 2.65 3.70
N SER A 83 16.58 2.54 4.98
CA SER A 83 16.74 1.30 5.76
C SER A 83 15.91 0.15 5.17
N ILE A 84 14.65 0.41 4.79
CA ILE A 84 13.80 -0.60 4.17
C ILE A 84 14.33 -0.96 2.79
N GLY A 85 14.74 0.01 1.98
CA GLY A 85 15.36 -0.24 0.68
C GLY A 85 16.62 -1.09 0.79
N PHE A 86 17.53 -0.72 1.68
CA PHE A 86 18.76 -1.48 1.95
C PHE A 86 18.45 -2.90 2.43
N SER A 87 17.44 -3.08 3.28
CA SER A 87 17.04 -4.42 3.74
C SER A 87 16.65 -5.34 2.57
N ARG A 88 16.06 -4.80 1.48
CA ARG A 88 15.69 -5.60 0.28
C ARG A 88 16.91 -6.06 -0.49
N LEU A 89 17.93 -5.22 -0.57
CA LEU A 89 19.23 -5.57 -1.16
C LEU A 89 19.95 -6.61 -0.31
N TYR A 90 20.03 -6.38 0.98
CA TYR A 90 20.66 -7.32 1.94
C TYR A 90 20.02 -8.71 1.92
N LEU A 91 18.71 -8.79 1.76
CA LEU A 91 17.98 -10.06 1.64
C LEU A 91 18.19 -10.75 0.29
N GLY A 92 18.84 -10.13 -0.69
CA GLY A 92 19.07 -10.69 -2.01
C GLY A 92 17.80 -10.90 -2.84
N VAL A 93 16.75 -10.09 -2.63
CA VAL A 93 15.45 -10.25 -3.29
C VAL A 93 15.11 -9.17 -4.31
N HIS A 94 15.94 -8.12 -4.40
CA HIS A 94 15.79 -7.00 -5.33
C HIS A 94 17.13 -6.48 -5.81
N TYR A 95 17.16 -5.95 -7.03
CA TYR A 95 18.30 -5.19 -7.55
C TYR A 95 18.29 -3.73 -7.03
N PRO A 96 19.46 -3.03 -7.02
CA PRO A 96 19.51 -1.62 -6.65
C PRO A 96 18.52 -0.73 -7.42
N LYS A 97 18.36 -0.97 -8.72
CA LYS A 97 17.40 -0.25 -9.57
C LYS A 97 15.96 -0.38 -9.10
N ASP A 98 15.57 -1.58 -8.61
CA ASP A 98 14.20 -1.82 -8.13
C ASP A 98 13.90 -0.98 -6.88
N VAL A 99 14.89 -0.88 -5.99
CA VAL A 99 14.81 -0.10 -4.76
C VAL A 99 14.77 1.40 -5.04
N ILE A 100 15.68 1.89 -5.88
CA ILE A 100 15.76 3.31 -6.25
C ILE A 100 14.45 3.77 -6.90
N VAL A 101 14.01 3.04 -7.93
CA VAL A 101 12.77 3.40 -8.65
C VAL A 101 11.55 3.25 -7.74
N GLY A 102 11.49 2.20 -6.91
CA GLY A 102 10.43 2.06 -5.91
C GLY A 102 10.37 3.24 -4.93
N GLY A 103 11.52 3.69 -4.41
CA GLY A 103 11.61 4.87 -3.55
C GLY A 103 11.09 6.14 -4.24
N ILE A 104 11.55 6.40 -5.47
CA ILE A 104 11.13 7.56 -6.26
C ILE A 104 9.62 7.53 -6.53
N LEU A 105 9.09 6.40 -7.03
CA LEU A 105 7.66 6.27 -7.31
C LEU A 105 6.81 6.42 -6.05
N GLY A 106 7.25 5.89 -4.91
CA GLY A 106 6.52 6.03 -3.65
C GLY A 106 6.44 7.49 -3.19
N VAL A 107 7.55 8.23 -3.23
CA VAL A 107 7.57 9.67 -2.90
C VAL A 107 6.72 10.47 -3.88
N LEU A 108 6.86 10.24 -5.18
CA LEU A 108 6.08 10.94 -6.20
C LEU A 108 4.59 10.68 -6.03
N THR A 109 4.19 9.43 -5.78
CA THR A 109 2.79 9.08 -5.53
C THR A 109 2.25 9.83 -4.30
N SER A 110 3.01 9.89 -3.20
CA SER A 110 2.58 10.62 -2.01
C SER A 110 2.41 12.13 -2.27
N LEU A 111 3.29 12.73 -3.06
CA LEU A 111 3.20 14.15 -3.45
C LEU A 111 1.98 14.42 -4.34
N ILE A 112 1.76 13.56 -5.33
CA ILE A 112 0.60 13.69 -6.24
C ILE A 112 -0.70 13.51 -5.45
N CYS A 113 -0.78 12.46 -4.63
CA CYS A 113 -1.94 12.21 -3.78
C CYS A 113 -2.19 13.38 -2.81
N TYR A 114 -1.15 14.02 -2.24
CA TYR A 114 -1.30 15.18 -1.39
C TYR A 114 -1.94 16.36 -2.14
N LYS A 115 -1.43 16.66 -3.35
CA LYS A 115 -1.98 17.73 -4.19
C LYS A 115 -3.43 17.46 -4.57
N LEU A 116 -3.74 16.25 -5.01
CA LEU A 116 -5.10 15.84 -5.38
C LEU A 116 -6.04 15.88 -4.17
N TYR A 117 -5.59 15.34 -3.03
CA TYR A 117 -6.36 15.33 -1.79
C TYR A 117 -6.73 16.75 -1.32
N ASN A 118 -5.83 17.71 -1.45
CA ASN A 118 -6.12 19.09 -1.09
C ASN A 118 -6.94 19.85 -2.16
N ARG A 119 -6.84 19.46 -3.43
CA ARG A 119 -7.56 20.12 -4.54
C ARG A 119 -9.02 19.72 -4.62
N PHE A 120 -9.34 18.45 -4.36
CA PHE A 120 -10.70 17.96 -4.42
C PHE A 120 -11.42 18.21 -3.09
N GLU A 121 -12.55 18.91 -3.11
CA GLU A 121 -13.43 19.05 -1.93
C GLU A 121 -14.13 17.72 -1.61
N ASN A 122 -14.72 17.10 -2.62
CA ASN A 122 -15.34 15.80 -2.50
C ASN A 122 -14.31 14.67 -2.60
N LYS A 123 -13.90 14.13 -1.43
CA LYS A 123 -12.92 13.04 -1.35
C LYS A 123 -13.45 11.73 -1.95
N MET A 124 -14.76 11.48 -1.86
CA MET A 124 -15.36 10.29 -2.48
C MET A 124 -15.20 10.32 -4.00
N LEU A 125 -15.45 11.47 -4.62
CA LEU A 125 -15.23 11.65 -6.06
C LEU A 125 -13.77 11.39 -6.44
N LEU A 126 -12.82 11.90 -5.65
CA LEU A 126 -11.38 11.66 -5.85
C LEU A 126 -11.07 10.16 -5.83
N TYR A 127 -11.57 9.43 -4.82
CA TYR A 127 -11.28 7.98 -4.70
C TYR A 127 -11.89 7.18 -5.84
N VAL A 128 -13.11 7.51 -6.23
CA VAL A 128 -13.78 6.86 -7.37
C VAL A 128 -13.03 7.14 -8.67
N ILE A 129 -12.65 8.40 -8.93
CA ILE A 129 -11.87 8.75 -10.12
C ILE A 129 -10.54 7.98 -10.14
N THR A 130 -9.82 7.94 -9.01
CA THR A 130 -8.55 7.20 -8.92
C THR A 130 -8.76 5.71 -9.21
N PHE A 131 -9.82 5.10 -8.67
CA PHE A 131 -10.15 3.70 -8.99
C PHE A 131 -10.39 3.50 -10.49
N ILE A 132 -11.19 4.38 -11.11
CA ILE A 132 -11.51 4.32 -12.55
C ILE A 132 -10.23 4.46 -13.40
N VAL A 133 -9.28 5.31 -13.01
CA VAL A 133 -7.99 5.47 -13.72
C VAL A 133 -7.19 4.17 -13.77
N PHE A 134 -7.34 3.29 -12.77
CA PHE A 134 -6.67 1.98 -12.78
C PHE A 134 -7.43 0.87 -13.50
N ILE A 135 -8.71 1.06 -13.87
CA ILE A 135 -9.49 0.04 -14.61
C ILE A 135 -8.82 -0.37 -15.94
N PRO A 136 -8.31 0.56 -16.78
CA PRO A 136 -7.63 0.18 -18.00
C PRO A 136 -6.40 -0.71 -17.78
N ALA A 137 -5.77 -0.64 -16.61
CA ALA A 137 -4.65 -1.52 -16.30
C ALA A 137 -5.05 -3.01 -16.24
N LEU A 138 -6.32 -3.33 -16.05
CA LEU A 138 -6.84 -4.71 -16.13
C LEU A 138 -6.65 -5.35 -17.51
N THR A 139 -6.37 -4.57 -18.56
CA THR A 139 -6.11 -5.11 -19.90
C THR A 139 -4.72 -5.77 -20.02
N PHE A 140 -3.78 -5.42 -19.16
CA PHE A 140 -2.39 -5.92 -19.19
C PHE A 140 -1.87 -6.41 -17.83
N ALA A 141 -2.47 -5.99 -16.72
CA ALA A 141 -2.07 -6.37 -15.37
C ALA A 141 -3.01 -7.45 -14.82
N HIS A 142 -2.55 -8.71 -14.87
CA HIS A 142 -3.34 -9.88 -14.47
C HIS A 142 -2.75 -10.60 -13.27
N SER A 143 -1.71 -10.06 -12.62
CA SER A 143 -1.16 -10.67 -11.43
C SER A 143 -2.16 -10.70 -10.29
N ALA A 144 -2.11 -11.74 -9.48
CA ALA A 144 -2.91 -11.83 -8.27
C ALA A 144 -2.72 -10.60 -7.36
N ASP A 145 -1.50 -10.06 -7.31
CA ASP A 145 -1.18 -8.89 -6.50
C ASP A 145 -1.88 -7.62 -7.01
N PHE A 146 -2.01 -7.44 -8.34
CA PHE A 146 -2.75 -6.32 -8.90
C PHE A 146 -4.25 -6.44 -8.63
N ILE A 147 -4.83 -7.63 -8.83
CA ILE A 147 -6.26 -7.88 -8.60
C ILE A 147 -6.61 -7.68 -7.12
N LYS A 148 -5.78 -8.21 -6.20
CA LYS A 148 -5.91 -7.95 -4.76
C LYS A 148 -5.85 -6.45 -4.43
N GLY A 149 -4.90 -5.75 -5.04
CA GLY A 149 -4.77 -4.31 -4.90
C GLY A 149 -6.04 -3.57 -5.31
N MET A 150 -6.62 -3.93 -6.47
CA MET A 150 -7.89 -3.36 -6.95
C MET A 150 -9.05 -3.65 -5.99
N GLY A 151 -9.17 -4.90 -5.51
CA GLY A 151 -10.18 -5.28 -4.52
C GLY A 151 -10.02 -4.53 -3.20
N THR A 152 -8.78 -4.38 -2.71
CA THR A 152 -8.48 -3.63 -1.49
C THR A 152 -8.82 -2.14 -1.65
N TYR A 153 -8.48 -1.55 -2.80
CA TYR A 153 -8.82 -0.16 -3.07
C TYR A 153 -10.33 0.05 -3.17
N LEU A 154 -11.05 -0.85 -3.84
CA LEU A 154 -12.51 -0.82 -3.92
C LEU A 154 -13.14 -0.93 -2.52
N GLY A 155 -12.64 -1.86 -1.70
CA GLY A 155 -13.04 -2.00 -0.30
C GLY A 155 -12.83 -0.72 0.50
N PHE A 156 -11.71 -0.03 0.28
CA PHE A 156 -11.45 1.29 0.89
C PHE A 156 -12.50 2.33 0.43
N VAL A 157 -12.81 2.41 -0.86
CA VAL A 157 -13.82 3.35 -1.39
C VAL A 157 -15.19 3.09 -0.76
N ILE A 158 -15.62 1.81 -0.73
CA ILE A 158 -16.90 1.41 -0.14
C ILE A 158 -16.91 1.70 1.36
N GLY A 159 -15.84 1.35 2.07
CA GLY A 159 -15.70 1.59 3.51
C GLY A 159 -15.77 3.08 3.86
N MET A 160 -15.12 3.94 3.09
CA MET A 160 -15.20 5.40 3.26
C MET A 160 -16.58 5.96 2.97
N TYR A 161 -17.31 5.38 2.00
CA TYR A 161 -18.69 5.75 1.73
C TYR A 161 -19.61 5.40 2.91
N ILE A 162 -19.50 4.17 3.43
CA ILE A 162 -20.29 3.69 4.57
C ILE A 162 -19.95 4.51 5.81
N GLU A 163 -18.66 4.76 6.06
CA GLU A 163 -18.21 5.58 7.19
C GLU A 163 -18.86 6.97 7.18
N LYS A 164 -18.76 7.67 6.04
CA LYS A 164 -19.32 9.02 5.91
C LYS A 164 -20.84 9.08 6.02
N LYS A 165 -21.55 8.07 5.48
CA LYS A 165 -23.00 8.11 5.38
C LYS A 165 -23.70 7.61 6.65
N TYR A 166 -23.13 6.57 7.27
CA TYR A 166 -23.84 5.83 8.33
C TYR A 166 -23.14 5.87 9.69
N VAL A 167 -21.81 5.97 9.72
CA VAL A 167 -21.03 5.85 10.97
C VAL A 167 -20.68 7.21 11.54
N ASN A 168 -20.20 8.13 10.71
CA ASN A 168 -19.76 9.48 11.09
C ASN A 168 -18.82 9.44 12.31
N PHE A 169 -17.77 8.63 12.22
CA PHE A 169 -16.88 8.29 13.32
C PHE A 169 -16.22 9.53 13.94
N SER A 170 -16.43 9.73 15.25
CA SER A 170 -15.70 10.75 16.01
C SER A 170 -14.43 10.18 16.63
N ILE A 171 -13.32 10.93 16.51
CA ILE A 171 -12.06 10.64 17.21
C ILE A 171 -12.05 11.06 18.67
N GLU A 172 -13.11 11.73 19.13
CA GLU A 172 -13.25 12.16 20.51
C GLU A 172 -13.52 10.98 21.44
N GLY A 173 -13.15 11.15 22.69
CA GLY A 173 -13.32 10.14 23.73
C GLY A 173 -12.08 9.99 24.60
N SER A 174 -12.24 9.34 25.75
CA SER A 174 -11.17 9.04 26.68
C SER A 174 -10.12 8.11 26.04
N THR A 175 -8.91 8.09 26.58
CA THR A 175 -7.84 7.19 26.14
C THR A 175 -8.28 5.73 26.16
N THR A 176 -9.04 5.32 27.19
CA THR A 176 -9.61 3.98 27.30
C THR A 176 -10.50 3.63 26.11
N VAL A 177 -11.43 4.54 25.74
CA VAL A 177 -12.31 4.34 24.59
C VAL A 177 -11.50 4.21 23.29
N LYS A 178 -10.45 5.00 23.11
CA LYS A 178 -9.58 4.93 21.94
C LYS A 178 -8.84 3.58 21.86
N VAL A 179 -8.31 3.11 22.98
CA VAL A 179 -7.64 1.79 23.06
C VAL A 179 -8.62 0.66 22.75
N ILE A 180 -9.81 0.66 23.35
CA ILE A 180 -10.83 -0.35 23.09
C ILE A 180 -11.22 -0.38 21.61
N ARG A 181 -11.41 0.78 20.96
CA ARG A 181 -11.70 0.85 19.53
C ARG A 181 -10.61 0.22 18.67
N VAL A 182 -9.32 0.46 18.98
CA VAL A 182 -8.19 -0.14 18.26
C VAL A 182 -8.17 -1.65 18.45
N LEU A 183 -8.33 -2.12 19.69
CA LEU A 183 -8.35 -3.57 19.98
C LEU A 183 -9.51 -4.27 19.29
N LEU A 184 -10.72 -3.70 19.35
CA LEU A 184 -11.89 -4.23 18.64
C LEU A 184 -11.67 -4.26 17.12
N GLY A 185 -11.12 -3.19 16.53
CA GLY A 185 -10.83 -3.13 15.10
C GLY A 185 -9.85 -4.22 14.67
N ILE A 186 -8.76 -4.40 15.42
CA ILE A 186 -7.77 -5.47 15.17
C ILE A 186 -8.43 -6.85 15.31
N SER A 187 -9.22 -7.07 16.37
CA SER A 187 -9.92 -8.35 16.60
C SER A 187 -10.88 -8.69 15.46
N ILE A 188 -11.67 -7.72 15.00
CA ILE A 188 -12.58 -7.90 13.85
C ILE A 188 -11.80 -8.25 12.59
N LEU A 189 -10.71 -7.55 12.29
CA LEU A 189 -9.87 -7.84 11.13
C LEU A 189 -9.28 -9.26 11.19
N LEU A 190 -8.80 -9.71 12.35
CA LEU A 190 -8.27 -11.06 12.52
C LEU A 190 -9.36 -12.12 12.33
N VAL A 191 -10.54 -11.92 12.93
CA VAL A 191 -11.68 -12.84 12.77
C VAL A 191 -12.12 -12.92 11.31
N LEU A 192 -12.24 -11.79 10.62
CA LEU A 192 -12.57 -11.77 9.20
C LEU A 192 -11.50 -12.47 8.37
N GLN A 193 -10.22 -12.22 8.62
CA GLN A 193 -9.12 -12.85 7.89
C GLN A 193 -9.12 -14.38 8.07
N VAL A 194 -9.31 -14.86 9.29
CA VAL A 194 -9.37 -16.32 9.58
C VAL A 194 -10.63 -16.93 8.98
N GLY A 195 -11.78 -16.27 9.17
CA GLY A 195 -13.07 -16.75 8.66
C GLY A 195 -13.11 -16.82 7.13
N LEU A 196 -12.63 -15.78 6.45
CA LEU A 196 -12.56 -15.76 4.98
C LEU A 196 -11.61 -16.83 4.44
N LYS A 197 -10.46 -17.06 5.08
CA LYS A 197 -9.57 -18.17 4.70
C LYS A 197 -10.17 -19.55 4.90
N ALA A 198 -11.03 -19.72 5.89
CA ALA A 198 -11.73 -20.99 6.13
C ALA A 198 -12.82 -21.25 5.08
N ILE A 199 -13.52 -20.19 4.63
CA ILE A 199 -14.59 -20.28 3.64
C ILE A 199 -14.00 -20.37 2.20
N PHE A 200 -12.90 -19.69 1.93
CA PHE A 200 -12.23 -19.63 0.63
C PHE A 200 -10.84 -20.26 0.71
N PRO A 201 -10.70 -21.58 0.56
CA PRO A 201 -9.40 -22.25 0.59
C PRO A 201 -8.50 -21.80 -0.54
N SER A 202 -7.18 -21.93 -0.32
CA SER A 202 -6.07 -21.29 -1.08
C SER A 202 -5.98 -21.59 -2.57
N GLU A 203 -6.80 -22.50 -3.09
CA GLU A 203 -6.79 -22.90 -4.50
C GLU A 203 -7.86 -22.21 -5.35
N THR A 204 -8.71 -21.38 -4.78
CA THR A 204 -9.76 -20.64 -5.48
C THR A 204 -9.39 -19.18 -5.71
N ILE A 205 -9.95 -18.56 -6.75
CA ILE A 205 -9.78 -17.11 -7.05
C ILE A 205 -10.06 -16.24 -5.80
N PHE A 206 -10.86 -16.71 -4.87
CA PHE A 206 -11.22 -16.03 -3.62
C PHE A 206 -10.22 -16.22 -2.47
N SER A 207 -9.21 -17.08 -2.61
CA SER A 207 -8.15 -17.26 -1.61
C SER A 207 -7.21 -16.05 -1.47
N PHE A 208 -7.48 -15.03 -2.25
CA PHE A 208 -6.67 -13.81 -2.32
C PHE A 208 -7.16 -12.69 -1.38
N ILE A 209 -8.20 -12.91 -0.62
CA ILE A 209 -8.64 -12.05 0.48
C ILE A 209 -8.00 -12.56 1.78
#